data_1bcc68f47baa04530b9314f68422df59
#
_entry.id   1bcc68f47baa04530b9314f68422df59
#
_cell.length_a   1.000
_cell.length_b   1.000
_cell.length_c   1.000
_cell.angle_alpha   90.00
_cell.angle_beta   90.00
_cell.angle_gamma   90.00
#
_symmetry.space_group_name_H-M   'P 1'
#
loop_
_entity.id
_entity.type
_entity.pdbx_description
1 polymer ?
#
loop_
_entity_poly.entity_id
_entity_poly.type
_entity_poly.pdbx_seq_one_letter_code
_entity_poly.pdbx_strand_id
1 'polypeptide(L)'
;KIKASYGTLGNQNLDKAYPAEPLLTNAYSAVFGKPSIIYPGYQLAYLPNPNLRWEKVEAWEAGFETNLLRNRLHFEGVYYKKNTKDLLAEVPGISGTIPGIGNLGEIQNKGVEMAVTWRDQIGDWGYSVSANLTTIKNEVKSLVQEGYSIIAGDKQQSYTMAGYPIGYFYGYKVAGVYQSQADIDASPKNTLATVTPGDLKFADVNGDGEITPEDRTMIGDP
;
A
#
# COMPACT_ATOMS: atom_id res chain seq x y z
N LYS A 1 5.75 7.02 -34.43
CA LYS A 1 4.82 7.97 -33.81
C LYS A 1 5.21 8.16 -32.35
N ILE A 2 5.36 9.42 -31.92
CA ILE A 2 5.64 9.77 -30.52
C ILE A 2 4.33 10.23 -29.90
N LYS A 3 4.10 9.84 -28.64
CA LYS A 3 2.91 10.18 -27.86
C LYS A 3 3.38 10.81 -26.54
N ALA A 4 2.67 11.83 -26.07
CA ALA A 4 2.83 12.37 -24.73
C ALA A 4 1.47 12.85 -24.24
N SER A 5 1.16 12.60 -22.98
CA SER A 5 -0.06 13.08 -22.34
C SER A 5 0.21 13.56 -20.92
N TYR A 6 -0.59 14.50 -20.49
CA TYR A 6 -0.67 14.96 -19.12
C TYR A 6 -2.14 15.17 -18.75
N GLY A 7 -2.52 14.71 -17.57
CA GLY A 7 -3.87 14.84 -17.07
C GLY A 7 -3.92 15.02 -15.57
N THR A 8 -4.96 15.71 -15.10
CA THR A 8 -5.26 15.86 -13.68
C THR A 8 -6.71 15.48 -13.45
N LEU A 9 -6.94 14.66 -12.42
CA LEU A 9 -8.27 14.19 -12.00
C LEU A 9 -8.45 14.49 -10.52
N GLY A 10 -9.66 14.92 -10.12
CA GLY A 10 -10.08 15.00 -8.73
C GLY A 10 -10.95 13.81 -8.34
N ASN A 11 -10.77 13.28 -7.15
CA ASN A 11 -11.63 12.25 -6.57
C ASN A 11 -12.13 12.73 -5.21
N GLN A 12 -13.45 12.66 -5.01
CA GLN A 12 -14.13 12.99 -3.75
C GLN A 12 -15.04 11.84 -3.29
N ASN A 13 -14.84 10.64 -3.83
CA ASN A 13 -15.67 9.50 -3.45
C ASN A 13 -15.33 9.07 -2.04
N LEU A 14 -16.28 9.26 -1.13
CA LEU A 14 -16.17 8.99 0.30
C LEU A 14 -17.38 8.18 0.74
N ASP A 15 -17.15 7.18 1.57
CA ASP A 15 -18.22 6.36 2.15
C ASP A 15 -19.02 7.11 3.23
N LYS A 16 -18.52 8.26 3.68
CA LYS A 16 -19.16 9.10 4.72
C LYS A 16 -19.76 10.35 4.09
N ALA A 17 -21.04 10.58 4.34
CA ALA A 17 -21.67 11.84 4.00
C ALA A 17 -21.18 12.93 4.95
N TYR A 18 -20.82 14.11 4.41
CA TYR A 18 -20.42 15.29 5.18
C TYR A 18 -19.24 15.11 6.15
N PRO A 19 -18.09 14.53 5.72
CA PRO A 19 -16.98 14.20 6.62
C PRO A 19 -16.31 15.45 7.26
N ALA A 20 -16.58 16.64 6.76
CA ALA A 20 -16.10 17.90 7.32
C ALA A 20 -16.97 18.44 8.46
N GLU A 21 -18.20 17.94 8.61
CA GLU A 21 -19.16 18.43 9.57
C GLU A 21 -19.31 17.50 10.78
N PRO A 22 -19.52 18.05 11.99
CA PRO A 22 -19.73 17.25 13.19
C PRO A 22 -21.13 16.63 13.21
N LEU A 23 -21.26 15.38 12.81
CA LEU A 23 -22.51 14.62 12.90
C LEU A 23 -22.61 13.90 14.24
N LEU A 24 -23.78 13.99 14.87
CA LEU A 24 -24.10 13.27 16.10
C LEU A 24 -24.90 12.00 15.76
N THR A 25 -24.54 10.90 16.38
CA THR A 25 -25.29 9.65 16.32
C THR A 25 -25.75 9.24 17.71
N ASN A 26 -26.92 8.61 17.79
CA ASN A 26 -27.42 8.02 19.03
C ASN A 26 -26.70 6.67 19.24
N ALA A 27 -25.79 6.62 20.20
CA ALA A 27 -24.95 5.45 20.41
C ALA A 27 -25.09 4.80 21.79
N TYR A 28 -25.55 5.57 22.79
CA TYR A 28 -25.63 5.11 24.16
C TYR A 28 -26.93 5.58 24.81
N SER A 29 -27.30 4.89 25.89
CA SER A 29 -28.40 5.30 26.74
C SER A 29 -27.93 5.30 28.20
N ALA A 30 -28.32 6.29 28.95
CA ALA A 30 -28.09 6.37 30.38
C ALA A 30 -29.42 6.30 31.15
N VAL A 31 -29.39 5.64 32.29
CA VAL A 31 -30.57 5.47 33.12
C VAL A 31 -30.42 6.38 34.35
N PHE A 32 -31.38 7.29 34.58
CA PHE A 32 -31.37 8.22 35.70
C PHE A 32 -32.68 8.19 36.46
N GLY A 33 -32.62 8.50 37.76
CA GLY A 33 -33.76 8.78 38.63
C GLY A 33 -34.43 7.54 39.23
N LYS A 34 -35.45 7.85 40.07
CA LYS A 34 -36.39 6.89 40.65
C LYS A 34 -37.80 7.43 40.42
N PRO A 35 -38.66 6.81 39.57
CA PRO A 35 -38.38 5.61 38.77
C PRO A 35 -37.27 5.83 37.70
N SER A 36 -36.63 4.74 37.29
CA SER A 36 -35.54 4.76 36.29
C SER A 36 -36.08 5.23 34.92
N ILE A 37 -35.52 6.31 34.39
CA ILE A 37 -35.86 6.83 33.05
C ILE A 37 -34.65 6.68 32.16
N ILE A 38 -34.87 6.16 30.94
CA ILE A 38 -33.81 5.99 29.93
C ILE A 38 -33.70 7.28 29.13
N TYR A 39 -32.49 7.87 29.10
CA TYR A 39 -32.17 9.04 28.28
C TYR A 39 -31.24 8.62 27.16
N PRO A 40 -31.53 8.96 25.88
CA PRO A 40 -30.64 8.71 24.77
C PRO A 40 -29.39 9.60 24.89
N GLY A 41 -28.24 8.97 24.72
CA GLY A 41 -26.95 9.67 24.64
C GLY A 41 -26.49 9.82 23.19
N TYR A 42 -25.84 10.92 22.89
CA TYR A 42 -25.30 11.22 21.57
C TYR A 42 -23.79 11.31 21.63
N GLN A 43 -23.13 10.84 20.56
CA GLN A 43 -21.70 11.00 20.35
C GLN A 43 -21.44 11.46 18.93
N LEU A 44 -20.22 11.93 18.66
CA LEU A 44 -19.79 12.17 17.30
C LEU A 44 -19.80 10.87 16.49
N ALA A 45 -20.43 10.89 15.33
CA ALA A 45 -20.46 9.73 14.42
C ALA A 45 -19.07 9.40 13.88
N TYR A 46 -18.20 10.40 13.80
CA TYR A 46 -16.78 10.33 13.46
C TYR A 46 -16.12 11.66 13.79
N LEU A 47 -14.79 11.69 13.80
CA LEU A 47 -14.04 12.93 13.98
C LEU A 47 -14.14 13.80 12.71
N PRO A 48 -14.74 14.99 12.77
CA PRO A 48 -14.87 15.87 11.60
C PRO A 48 -13.53 16.48 11.21
N ASN A 49 -13.32 16.66 9.90
CA ASN A 49 -12.13 17.32 9.38
C ASN A 49 -12.52 18.49 8.45
N PRO A 50 -12.59 19.72 8.95
CA PRO A 50 -12.96 20.89 8.16
C PRO A 50 -11.92 21.28 7.10
N ASN A 51 -10.69 20.76 7.20
CA ASN A 51 -9.61 21.01 6.24
C ASN A 51 -9.49 19.92 5.16
N LEU A 52 -10.50 19.06 5.04
CA LEU A 52 -10.51 17.98 4.07
C LEU A 52 -10.40 18.52 2.65
N ARG A 53 -9.48 17.95 1.85
CA ARG A 53 -9.27 18.29 0.46
C ARG A 53 -9.62 17.10 -0.42
N TRP A 54 -9.95 17.37 -1.68
CA TRP A 54 -10.13 16.34 -2.68
C TRP A 54 -8.81 15.66 -2.97
N GLU A 55 -8.85 14.37 -3.13
CA GLU A 55 -7.75 13.61 -3.66
C GLU A 55 -7.47 14.07 -5.10
N LYS A 56 -6.22 14.38 -5.40
CA LYS A 56 -5.77 14.85 -6.70
C LYS A 56 -4.83 13.85 -7.33
N VAL A 57 -5.18 13.38 -8.51
CA VAL A 57 -4.32 12.51 -9.32
C VAL A 57 -3.72 13.32 -10.46
N GLU A 58 -2.40 13.40 -10.50
CA GLU A 58 -1.62 13.97 -11.59
C GLU A 58 -0.90 12.84 -12.34
N ALA A 59 -1.21 12.67 -13.61
CA ALA A 59 -0.61 11.64 -14.43
C ALA A 59 0.02 12.24 -15.68
N TRP A 60 1.19 11.75 -16.05
CA TRP A 60 1.79 12.01 -17.33
C TRP A 60 2.39 10.75 -17.93
N GLU A 61 2.37 10.68 -19.22
CA GLU A 61 2.82 9.56 -20.01
C GLU A 61 3.65 10.05 -21.18
N ALA A 62 4.68 9.31 -21.53
CA ALA A 62 5.47 9.53 -22.74
C ALA A 62 5.77 8.18 -23.36
N GLY A 63 5.55 8.08 -24.66
CA GLY A 63 5.72 6.81 -25.35
C GLY A 63 5.94 6.95 -26.84
N PHE A 64 6.17 5.83 -27.43
CA PHE A 64 6.32 5.73 -28.88
C PHE A 64 5.68 4.45 -29.42
N GLU A 65 5.27 4.52 -30.65
CA GLU A 65 4.67 3.44 -31.41
C GLU A 65 5.35 3.38 -32.76
N THR A 66 5.74 2.20 -33.21
CA THR A 66 6.39 2.01 -34.49
C THR A 66 5.97 0.72 -35.17
N ASN A 67 5.88 0.77 -36.50
CA ASN A 67 5.73 -0.40 -37.35
C ASN A 67 7.03 -0.60 -38.13
N LEU A 68 7.59 -1.78 -38.01
CA LEU A 68 8.83 -2.15 -38.64
C LEU A 68 8.64 -3.35 -39.57
N LEU A 69 9.65 -3.67 -40.37
CA LEU A 69 9.69 -4.84 -41.24
C LEU A 69 8.45 -4.99 -42.13
N ARG A 70 8.08 -3.92 -42.82
CA ARG A 70 6.89 -3.86 -43.70
C ARG A 70 5.58 -4.17 -42.96
N ASN A 71 5.41 -3.60 -41.73
CA ASN A 71 4.27 -3.80 -40.85
C ASN A 71 4.15 -5.22 -40.24
N ARG A 72 5.20 -6.05 -40.36
CA ARG A 72 5.20 -7.34 -39.68
C ARG A 72 5.43 -7.22 -38.19
N LEU A 73 6.26 -6.25 -37.76
CA LEU A 73 6.52 -5.98 -36.34
C LEU A 73 5.88 -4.67 -35.93
N HIS A 74 4.93 -4.72 -35.02
CA HIS A 74 4.39 -3.57 -34.31
C HIS A 74 4.98 -3.55 -32.89
N PHE A 75 5.52 -2.39 -32.50
CA PHE A 75 6.07 -2.19 -31.17
C PHE A 75 5.50 -0.89 -30.59
N GLU A 76 5.06 -0.98 -29.34
CA GLU A 76 4.61 0.15 -28.53
C GLU A 76 5.33 0.12 -27.17
N GLY A 77 5.80 1.28 -26.72
CA GLY A 77 6.41 1.46 -25.42
C GLY A 77 5.94 2.76 -24.80
N VAL A 78 5.50 2.71 -23.53
CA VAL A 78 5.02 3.86 -22.77
C VAL A 78 5.68 3.85 -21.39
N TYR A 79 6.25 4.98 -21.01
CA TYR A 79 6.61 5.27 -19.63
C TYR A 79 5.52 6.13 -19.01
N TYR A 80 5.06 5.77 -17.82
CA TYR A 80 4.07 6.56 -17.09
C TYR A 80 4.54 6.90 -15.69
N LYS A 81 4.03 8.02 -15.18
CA LYS A 81 4.18 8.44 -13.78
C LYS A 81 2.87 9.06 -13.31
N LYS A 82 2.32 8.51 -12.24
CA LYS A 82 1.08 8.93 -11.61
C LYS A 82 1.34 9.28 -10.15
N ASN A 83 1.06 10.52 -9.76
CA ASN A 83 1.11 10.97 -8.38
C ASN A 83 -0.33 11.17 -7.88
N THR A 84 -0.67 10.50 -6.79
CA THR A 84 -1.90 10.70 -6.05
C THR A 84 -1.58 11.51 -4.82
N LYS A 85 -2.05 12.75 -4.77
CA LYS A 85 -1.86 13.71 -3.67
C LYS A 85 -3.11 13.81 -2.84
N ASP A 86 -2.96 14.21 -1.57
CA ASP A 86 -4.07 14.37 -0.64
C ASP A 86 -4.95 13.10 -0.55
N LEU A 87 -4.30 11.91 -0.58
CA LEU A 87 -4.97 10.61 -0.54
C LEU A 87 -5.99 10.57 0.61
N LEU A 88 -7.23 10.26 0.30
CA LEU A 88 -8.32 10.18 1.27
C LEU A 88 -8.38 8.81 1.91
N ALA A 89 -8.19 8.74 3.22
CA ALA A 89 -8.34 7.51 3.98
C ALA A 89 -8.77 7.77 5.43
N GLU A 90 -9.14 6.71 6.12
CA GLU A 90 -9.45 6.80 7.55
C GLU A 90 -8.19 7.11 8.35
N VAL A 91 -8.28 8.16 9.17
CA VAL A 91 -7.24 8.53 10.13
C VAL A 91 -7.61 7.90 11.46
N PRO A 92 -6.71 7.12 12.10
CA PRO A 92 -6.97 6.56 13.41
C PRO A 92 -7.44 7.62 14.41
N GLY A 93 -8.53 7.33 15.10
CA GLY A 93 -9.07 8.23 16.11
C GLY A 93 -8.12 8.36 17.30
N ILE A 94 -8.11 9.53 17.93
CA ILE A 94 -7.45 9.71 19.22
C ILE A 94 -8.31 8.98 20.25
N SER A 95 -7.68 8.25 21.13
CA SER A 95 -8.24 7.45 22.24
C SER A 95 -9.76 7.60 22.47
N GLY A 96 -10.53 6.60 22.02
CA GLY A 96 -12.00 6.54 22.21
C GLY A 96 -12.84 7.30 21.19
N THR A 97 -12.26 7.95 20.17
CA THR A 97 -13.01 8.59 19.08
C THR A 97 -13.13 7.64 17.89
N ILE A 98 -14.26 7.77 17.16
CA ILE A 98 -14.44 7.05 15.91
C ILE A 98 -13.52 7.67 14.85
N PRO A 99 -12.82 6.85 14.04
CA PRO A 99 -11.95 7.35 12.99
C PRO A 99 -12.66 8.30 12.03
N GLY A 100 -12.01 9.41 11.73
CA GLY A 100 -12.44 10.37 10.71
C GLY A 100 -11.79 10.07 9.37
N ILE A 101 -12.12 10.89 8.36
CA ILE A 101 -11.41 10.89 7.07
C ILE A 101 -10.42 12.04 7.05
N GLY A 102 -9.24 11.78 6.55
CA GLY A 102 -8.19 12.78 6.38
C GLY A 102 -7.43 12.60 5.08
N ASN A 103 -6.65 13.60 4.74
CA ASN A 103 -5.70 13.53 3.63
C ASN A 103 -4.41 12.92 4.17
N LEU A 104 -4.13 11.66 3.83
CA LEU A 104 -3.04 10.89 4.42
C LEU A 104 -1.66 11.17 3.83
N GLY A 105 -1.58 11.72 2.62
CA GLY A 105 -0.29 11.99 2.01
C GLY A 105 -0.24 11.82 0.50
N GLU A 106 0.94 11.49 -0.02
CA GLU A 106 1.18 11.35 -1.45
C GLU A 106 1.72 9.96 -1.78
N ILE A 107 1.16 9.34 -2.83
CA ILE A 107 1.62 8.07 -3.39
C ILE A 107 2.01 8.29 -4.85
N GLN A 108 3.14 7.71 -5.25
CA GLN A 108 3.61 7.71 -6.61
C GLN A 108 3.61 6.29 -7.20
N ASN A 109 3.03 6.15 -8.37
CA ASN A 109 3.15 4.97 -9.23
C ASN A 109 3.88 5.35 -10.50
N LYS A 110 4.88 4.60 -10.89
CA LYS A 110 5.59 4.77 -12.15
C LYS A 110 5.97 3.44 -12.75
N GLY A 111 6.06 3.39 -14.06
CA GLY A 111 6.41 2.13 -14.72
C GLY A 111 6.58 2.28 -16.21
N VAL A 112 6.81 1.14 -16.82
CA VAL A 112 6.94 1.00 -18.27
C VAL A 112 5.97 -0.07 -18.72
N GLU A 113 5.24 0.23 -19.79
CA GLU A 113 4.39 -0.70 -20.49
C GLU A 113 4.95 -0.91 -21.89
N MET A 114 5.11 -2.14 -22.31
CA MET A 114 5.58 -2.51 -23.64
C MET A 114 4.64 -3.54 -24.25
N ALA A 115 4.34 -3.36 -25.52
CA ALA A 115 3.61 -4.33 -26.31
C ALA A 115 4.34 -4.57 -27.62
N VAL A 116 4.45 -5.83 -28.01
CA VAL A 116 5.02 -6.25 -29.29
C VAL A 116 4.06 -7.21 -29.97
N THR A 117 3.84 -6.99 -31.26
CA THR A 117 3.02 -7.87 -32.09
C THR A 117 3.79 -8.18 -33.37
N TRP A 118 3.98 -9.47 -33.61
CA TRP A 118 4.50 -9.98 -34.87
C TRP A 118 3.36 -10.56 -35.70
N ARG A 119 3.29 -10.19 -36.97
CA ARG A 119 2.33 -10.72 -37.94
C ARG A 119 3.07 -11.15 -39.20
N ASP A 120 2.83 -12.36 -39.65
CA ASP A 120 3.43 -12.87 -40.88
C ASP A 120 2.51 -13.89 -41.58
N GLN A 121 2.91 -14.29 -42.78
CA GLN A 121 2.21 -15.27 -43.58
C GLN A 121 3.19 -16.28 -44.15
N ILE A 122 2.85 -17.55 -44.06
CA ILE A 122 3.62 -18.67 -44.65
C ILE A 122 2.67 -19.41 -45.58
N GLY A 123 2.85 -19.23 -46.90
CA GLY A 123 1.89 -19.73 -47.88
C GLY A 123 0.50 -19.12 -47.66
N ASP A 124 -0.52 -19.95 -47.50
CA ASP A 124 -1.90 -19.54 -47.24
C ASP A 124 -2.21 -19.33 -45.76
N TRP A 125 -1.24 -19.56 -44.87
CA TRP A 125 -1.40 -19.44 -43.44
C TRP A 125 -0.93 -18.06 -42.90
N GLY A 126 -1.86 -17.26 -42.42
CA GLY A 126 -1.54 -16.04 -41.69
C GLY A 126 -1.48 -16.30 -40.18
N TYR A 127 -0.47 -15.78 -39.49
CA TYR A 127 -0.35 -15.88 -38.03
C TYR A 127 0.02 -14.56 -37.38
N SER A 128 -0.33 -14.43 -36.12
CA SER A 128 0.02 -13.28 -35.29
C SER A 128 0.41 -13.75 -33.89
N VAL A 129 1.53 -13.22 -33.39
CA VAL A 129 2.02 -13.46 -32.04
C VAL A 129 2.16 -12.12 -31.34
N SER A 130 1.59 -12.00 -30.13
CA SER A 130 1.68 -10.78 -29.34
C SER A 130 2.20 -11.10 -27.95
N ALA A 131 3.03 -10.20 -27.42
CA ALA A 131 3.51 -10.22 -26.05
C ALA A 131 3.39 -8.82 -25.45
N ASN A 132 3.09 -8.74 -24.16
CA ASN A 132 3.11 -7.50 -23.40
C ASN A 132 3.91 -7.67 -22.11
N LEU A 133 4.51 -6.59 -21.65
CA LEU A 133 5.24 -6.49 -20.40
C LEU A 133 4.86 -5.19 -19.73
N THR A 134 4.42 -5.28 -18.47
CA THR A 134 4.16 -4.11 -17.63
C THR A 134 5.02 -4.19 -16.37
N THR A 135 5.70 -3.09 -16.07
CA THR A 135 6.40 -2.93 -14.80
C THR A 135 5.71 -1.83 -14.00
N ILE A 136 5.68 -1.98 -12.69
CA ILE A 136 5.16 -0.97 -11.79
C ILE A 136 6.12 -0.80 -10.60
N LYS A 137 6.35 0.44 -10.21
CA LYS A 137 6.98 0.80 -8.95
C LYS A 137 6.05 1.72 -8.20
N ASN A 138 5.53 1.24 -7.08
CA ASN A 138 4.74 2.02 -6.13
C ASN A 138 5.65 2.57 -5.04
N GLU A 139 5.40 3.79 -4.57
CA GLU A 139 6.17 4.42 -3.50
C GLU A 139 5.29 5.44 -2.77
N VAL A 140 5.21 5.34 -1.47
CA VAL A 140 4.61 6.36 -0.60
C VAL A 140 5.61 7.50 -0.46
N LYS A 141 5.29 8.70 -0.96
CA LYS A 141 6.16 9.87 -0.93
C LYS A 141 6.12 10.61 0.40
N SER A 142 4.94 10.71 0.97
CA SER A 142 4.72 11.33 2.28
C SER A 142 3.47 10.77 2.92
N LEU A 143 3.43 10.81 4.24
CA LEU A 143 2.24 10.59 5.05
C LEU A 143 1.99 11.85 5.88
N VAL A 144 0.86 11.88 6.61
CA VAL A 144 0.38 13.05 7.40
C VAL A 144 1.47 13.67 8.27
N GLN A 145 2.35 12.84 8.79
CA GLN A 145 3.43 13.25 9.69
C GLN A 145 4.69 12.42 9.39
N GLU A 146 5.85 13.04 9.53
CA GLU A 146 7.13 12.34 9.43
C GLU A 146 7.23 11.23 10.48
N GLY A 147 7.69 10.04 10.06
CA GLY A 147 7.75 8.87 10.94
C GLY A 147 6.41 8.15 11.15
N TYR A 148 5.30 8.68 10.61
CA TYR A 148 4.01 8.01 10.70
C TYR A 148 3.99 6.76 9.83
N SER A 149 3.40 5.68 10.36
CA SER A 149 3.18 4.43 9.64
C SER A 149 1.77 3.93 9.85
N ILE A 150 1.22 3.33 8.82
CA ILE A 150 -0.06 2.61 8.88
C ILE A 150 0.25 1.13 8.97
N ILE A 151 -0.27 0.50 10.00
CA ILE A 151 -0.09 -0.91 10.28
C ILE A 151 -1.44 -1.59 10.08
N ALA A 152 -1.45 -2.67 9.32
CA ALA A 152 -2.65 -3.43 9.03
C ALA A 152 -2.40 -4.95 9.12
N GLY A 153 -3.50 -5.70 9.20
CA GLY A 153 -3.52 -7.15 9.37
C GLY A 153 -3.48 -7.58 10.85
N ASP A 154 -4.06 -8.73 11.14
CA ASP A 154 -4.24 -9.25 12.50
C ASP A 154 -2.91 -9.47 13.26
N LYS A 155 -1.83 -9.71 12.51
CA LYS A 155 -0.47 -9.91 13.05
C LYS A 155 0.47 -8.76 12.67
N GLN A 156 -0.08 -7.62 12.27
CA GLN A 156 0.72 -6.46 11.86
C GLN A 156 1.70 -6.79 10.71
N GLN A 157 1.25 -7.57 9.76
CA GLN A 157 2.09 -8.06 8.65
C GLN A 157 2.13 -7.11 7.45
N SER A 158 1.29 -6.09 7.40
CA SER A 158 1.25 -5.09 6.35
C SER A 158 1.60 -3.71 6.91
N TYR A 159 2.54 -3.06 6.27
CA TYR A 159 3.04 -1.75 6.67
C TYR A 159 2.97 -0.77 5.50
N THR A 160 2.65 0.49 5.81
CA THR A 160 2.71 1.60 4.87
C THR A 160 3.50 2.73 5.51
N MET A 161 4.62 3.09 4.94
CA MET A 161 5.52 4.14 5.44
C MET A 161 6.13 4.90 4.28
N ALA A 162 6.48 6.18 4.50
CA ALA A 162 7.15 6.99 3.48
C ALA A 162 8.49 6.35 3.04
N GLY A 163 8.74 6.36 1.74
CA GLY A 163 9.92 5.74 1.11
C GLY A 163 9.74 4.28 0.70
N TYR A 164 8.65 3.63 1.08
CA TYR A 164 8.35 2.23 0.79
C TYR A 164 7.07 2.09 -0.07
N PRO A 165 6.83 0.92 -0.67
CA PRO A 165 5.54 0.62 -1.30
C PRO A 165 4.39 0.67 -0.29
N ILE A 166 3.18 0.98 -0.76
CA ILE A 166 1.99 0.91 0.08
C ILE A 166 1.69 -0.54 0.46
N GLY A 167 1.47 -0.81 1.74
CA GLY A 167 1.05 -2.13 2.21
C GLY A 167 2.13 -3.22 2.11
N TYR A 168 3.42 -2.85 2.07
CA TYR A 168 4.49 -3.85 1.96
C TYR A 168 4.46 -4.85 3.12
N PHE A 169 4.92 -6.08 2.83
CA PHE A 169 4.99 -7.13 3.85
C PHE A 169 6.12 -6.85 4.84
N TYR A 170 5.77 -6.81 6.11
CA TYR A 170 6.67 -6.49 7.21
C TYR A 170 6.76 -7.66 8.18
N GLY A 171 7.95 -8.19 8.38
CA GLY A 171 8.17 -9.36 9.21
C GLY A 171 9.65 -9.71 9.34
N TYR A 172 9.91 -10.92 9.79
CA TYR A 172 11.26 -11.43 9.97
C TYR A 172 11.76 -12.05 8.66
N LYS A 173 12.96 -11.63 8.24
CA LYS A 173 13.62 -12.23 7.08
C LYS A 173 14.16 -13.60 7.46
N VAL A 174 13.78 -14.63 6.71
CA VAL A 174 14.27 -15.99 6.90
C VAL A 174 15.68 -16.12 6.35
N ALA A 175 16.64 -16.54 7.17
CA ALA A 175 18.01 -16.83 6.80
C ALA A 175 18.21 -18.31 6.48
N GLY A 176 17.33 -19.20 6.95
CA GLY A 176 17.42 -20.64 6.73
C GLY A 176 16.59 -21.46 7.72
N VAL A 177 17.05 -22.67 7.98
CA VAL A 177 16.46 -23.61 8.96
C VAL A 177 17.59 -24.11 9.84
N TYR A 178 17.39 -24.14 11.14
CA TYR A 178 18.37 -24.69 12.08
C TYR A 178 18.60 -26.19 11.81
N GLN A 179 19.86 -26.55 11.53
CA GLN A 179 20.20 -27.92 11.17
C GLN A 179 20.53 -28.83 12.39
N SER A 180 21.00 -28.21 13.48
CA SER A 180 21.43 -28.92 14.69
C SER A 180 21.44 -27.98 15.89
N GLN A 181 21.60 -28.55 17.11
CA GLN A 181 21.80 -27.74 18.32
C GLN A 181 23.06 -26.87 18.22
N ALA A 182 24.13 -27.36 17.61
CA ALA A 182 25.37 -26.59 17.42
C ALA A 182 25.17 -25.38 16.48
N ASP A 183 24.27 -25.49 15.48
CA ASP A 183 23.90 -24.37 14.61
C ASP A 183 23.07 -23.32 15.39
N ILE A 184 22.20 -23.75 16.30
CA ILE A 184 21.46 -22.85 17.19
C ILE A 184 22.43 -22.08 18.08
N ASP A 185 23.34 -22.80 18.75
CA ASP A 185 24.30 -22.23 19.69
C ASP A 185 25.28 -21.24 19.03
N ALA A 186 25.55 -21.41 17.70
CA ALA A 186 26.40 -20.55 16.90
C ALA A 186 25.66 -19.36 16.23
N SER A 187 24.36 -19.28 16.39
CA SER A 187 23.50 -18.29 15.74
C SER A 187 23.09 -17.17 16.71
N PRO A 188 22.61 -16.02 16.21
CA PRO A 188 21.98 -15.01 17.05
C PRO A 188 20.89 -15.62 17.94
N LYS A 189 20.88 -15.21 19.19
CA LYS A 189 19.95 -15.77 20.18
C LYS A 189 18.51 -15.39 19.85
N ASN A 190 17.65 -16.37 19.65
CA ASN A 190 16.23 -16.10 19.44
C ASN A 190 15.54 -15.78 20.76
N THR A 191 15.04 -14.53 20.92
CA THR A 191 14.30 -14.09 22.12
C THR A 191 12.79 -14.20 21.96
N LEU A 192 12.30 -14.49 20.74
CA LEU A 192 10.86 -14.56 20.43
C LEU A 192 10.26 -15.89 20.86
N ALA A 193 11.04 -16.97 20.73
CA ALA A 193 10.60 -18.32 21.08
C ALA A 193 11.79 -19.24 21.36
N THR A 194 11.56 -20.33 22.08
CA THR A 194 12.51 -21.43 22.17
C THR A 194 12.55 -22.14 20.81
N VAL A 195 13.73 -22.28 20.24
CA VAL A 195 13.95 -22.91 18.95
C VAL A 195 14.59 -24.29 19.07
N THR A 196 14.27 -25.15 18.11
CA THR A 196 14.79 -26.52 18.00
C THR A 196 15.30 -26.77 16.56
N PRO A 197 16.17 -27.77 16.34
CA PRO A 197 16.54 -28.17 14.98
C PRO A 197 15.30 -28.46 14.14
N GLY A 198 15.25 -27.86 12.94
CA GLY A 198 14.08 -27.88 12.04
C GLY A 198 13.25 -26.61 12.03
N ASP A 199 13.41 -25.72 13.01
CA ASP A 199 12.72 -24.44 13.05
C ASP A 199 13.36 -23.40 12.11
N LEU A 200 12.58 -22.36 11.76
CA LEU A 200 13.06 -21.26 10.94
C LEU A 200 14.11 -20.44 11.67
N LYS A 201 15.22 -20.18 10.99
CA LYS A 201 16.28 -19.27 11.41
C LYS A 201 16.03 -17.91 10.81
N PHE A 202 15.84 -16.90 11.64
CA PHE A 202 15.68 -15.52 11.21
C PHE A 202 17.02 -14.80 11.11
N ALA A 203 17.07 -13.77 10.26
CA ALA A 203 18.23 -12.92 10.14
C ALA A 203 18.22 -11.85 11.23
N ASP A 204 19.35 -11.66 11.88
CA ASP A 204 19.66 -10.51 12.70
C ASP A 204 19.92 -9.33 11.76
N VAL A 205 18.96 -8.41 11.68
CA VAL A 205 18.99 -7.31 10.71
C VAL A 205 19.75 -6.11 11.26
N ASN A 206 19.69 -5.89 12.56
CA ASN A 206 20.34 -4.80 13.24
C ASN A 206 21.78 -5.13 13.69
N GLY A 207 22.16 -6.42 13.72
CA GLY A 207 23.51 -6.91 14.06
C GLY A 207 23.82 -6.90 15.54
N ASP A 208 22.82 -6.96 16.41
CA ASP A 208 23.00 -6.91 17.87
C ASP A 208 23.27 -8.29 18.52
N GLY A 209 23.17 -9.39 17.73
CA GLY A 209 23.39 -10.76 18.16
C GLY A 209 22.18 -11.44 18.76
N GLU A 210 21.01 -10.80 18.78
CA GLU A 210 19.75 -11.36 19.23
C GLU A 210 18.67 -11.20 18.15
N ILE A 211 17.69 -12.10 18.11
CA ILE A 211 16.50 -11.97 17.26
C ILE A 211 15.38 -11.42 18.13
N THR A 212 15.01 -10.17 17.85
CA THR A 212 14.02 -9.37 18.59
C THR A 212 12.95 -8.81 17.67
N PRO A 213 11.89 -8.15 18.17
CA PRO A 213 10.94 -7.42 17.32
C PRO A 213 11.59 -6.33 16.44
N GLU A 214 12.79 -5.85 16.80
CA GLU A 214 13.54 -4.83 16.05
C GLU A 214 14.17 -5.36 14.76
N ASP A 215 14.26 -6.69 14.60
CA ASP A 215 14.72 -7.36 13.38
C ASP A 215 13.64 -7.49 12.29
N ARG A 216 12.44 -7.01 12.59
CA ARG A 216 11.40 -6.98 11.56
C ARG A 216 11.76 -5.97 10.49
N THR A 217 11.62 -6.37 9.25
CA THR A 217 11.97 -5.54 8.09
C THR A 217 10.98 -5.80 6.95
N MET A 218 11.12 -5.06 5.86
CA MET A 218 10.41 -5.35 4.62
C MET A 218 10.86 -6.71 4.08
N ILE A 219 9.92 -7.63 3.88
CA ILE A 219 10.16 -8.99 3.38
C ILE A 219 9.59 -9.22 1.99
N GLY A 220 8.79 -8.30 1.46
CA GLY A 220 8.24 -8.36 0.10
C GLY A 220 7.35 -7.17 -0.22
N ASP A 221 7.18 -6.95 -1.53
CA ASP A 221 6.20 -6.03 -2.09
C ASP A 221 4.84 -6.75 -2.22
N PRO A 222 3.70 -6.01 -2.13
CA PRO A 222 2.37 -6.57 -2.37
C PRO A 222 2.15 -6.93 -3.83
#